data_4da023d08ecc8c07cdab39b3729c210a
#
_entry.id   4da023d08ecc8c07cdab39b3729c210a
#
_cell.length_a   1.000
_cell.length_b   1.000
_cell.length_c   1.000
_cell.angle_alpha   90.00
_cell.angle_beta   90.00
_cell.angle_gamma   90.00
#
_symmetry.space_group_name_H-M   'P 1'
#
loop_
_entity.id
_entity.type
_entity.pdbx_description
1 polymer ?
#
loop_
_entity_poly.entity_id
_entity_poly.type
_entity_poly.pdbx_seq_one_letter_code
_entity_poly.pdbx_strand_id
1 'polypeptide(L)'
;RIDMLSDGAATFSALLEAIGNARQHVHLEYYIVEPDQTGMAIREALIKAAARGVQVRLLADAVGSARLNWRFLKPLRDAGGEVAFFHPFRLATLKPLLNLRTHRKIVVIDGRVGFAGGVNLTDQQDERLRSDAFRDLHLRMEGEAVHGLQAVFIEDWMYATRKPLIQHGLFPTLPPGELAAQWLPSGPDNRWEPIHRVLVQAIHDASQRLWLVTPYFVPTEAARFALTSAALRGIDVRLLVPRR
;
A
#
# COMPACT_ATOMS: atom_id res chain seq x y z
N ARG A 1 7.82 5.74 15.61
CA ARG A 1 8.52 4.47 15.39
C ARG A 1 8.24 3.98 13.97
N ILE A 2 9.26 3.43 13.29
CA ILE A 2 9.12 2.79 11.97
C ILE A 2 9.89 1.47 12.02
N ASP A 3 9.19 0.38 11.75
CA ASP A 3 9.76 -0.98 11.67
C ASP A 3 9.72 -1.46 10.24
N MET A 4 10.81 -2.03 9.76
CA MET A 4 10.91 -2.61 8.43
C MET A 4 10.55 -4.10 8.50
N LEU A 5 9.56 -4.51 7.71
CA LEU A 5 9.09 -5.88 7.56
C LEU A 5 9.68 -6.43 6.26
N SER A 6 10.58 -7.39 6.36
CA SER A 6 11.46 -7.81 5.26
C SER A 6 10.82 -8.80 4.28
N ASP A 7 9.60 -9.25 4.55
CA ASP A 7 8.91 -10.28 3.78
C ASP A 7 7.41 -10.31 4.06
N GLY A 8 6.69 -11.16 3.34
CA GLY A 8 5.24 -11.29 3.50
C GLY A 8 4.86 -11.94 4.83
N ALA A 9 5.62 -12.93 5.31
CA ALA A 9 5.31 -13.61 6.56
C ALA A 9 5.34 -12.64 7.76
N ALA A 10 6.37 -11.81 7.86
CA ALA A 10 6.48 -10.76 8.87
C ALA A 10 5.35 -9.72 8.70
N THR A 11 5.06 -9.32 7.46
CA THR A 11 3.99 -8.35 7.15
C THR A 11 2.62 -8.87 7.57
N PHE A 12 2.25 -10.08 7.16
CA PHE A 12 0.92 -10.63 7.46
C PHE A 12 0.75 -10.92 8.95
N SER A 13 1.81 -11.37 9.64
CA SER A 13 1.76 -11.59 11.08
C SER A 13 1.52 -10.28 11.83
N ALA A 14 2.27 -9.23 11.52
CA ALA A 14 2.12 -7.92 12.13
C ALA A 14 0.76 -7.28 11.80
N LEU A 15 0.26 -7.47 10.57
CA LEU A 15 -1.03 -6.95 10.14
C LEU A 15 -2.19 -7.64 10.86
N LEU A 16 -2.17 -8.97 10.96
CA LEU A 16 -3.19 -9.74 11.66
C LEU A 16 -3.24 -9.38 13.16
N GLU A 17 -2.07 -9.22 13.80
CA GLU A 17 -1.97 -8.77 15.18
C GLU A 17 -2.57 -7.37 15.35
N ALA A 18 -2.22 -6.42 14.48
CA ALA A 18 -2.71 -5.06 14.57
C ALA A 18 -4.23 -4.97 14.34
N ILE A 19 -4.79 -5.73 13.36
CA ILE A 19 -6.25 -5.82 13.15
C ILE A 19 -6.93 -6.43 14.38
N GLY A 20 -6.31 -7.45 14.99
CA GLY A 20 -6.82 -8.08 16.21
C GLY A 20 -6.94 -7.10 17.38
N ASN A 21 -6.04 -6.13 17.46
CA ASN A 21 -5.99 -5.10 18.51
C ASN A 21 -6.79 -3.83 18.20
N ALA A 22 -7.36 -3.70 17.01
CA ALA A 22 -8.13 -2.55 16.58
C ALA A 22 -9.34 -2.28 17.48
N ARG A 23 -9.60 -1.00 17.78
CA ARG A 23 -10.67 -0.56 18.69
C ARG A 23 -11.68 0.37 18.03
N GLN A 24 -11.29 1.18 17.05
CA GLN A 24 -12.16 2.20 16.43
C GLN A 24 -12.36 1.93 14.95
N HIS A 25 -11.28 1.85 14.17
CA HIS A 25 -11.37 1.63 12.73
C HIS A 25 -10.18 0.87 12.16
N VAL A 26 -10.43 0.17 11.07
CA VAL A 26 -9.43 -0.48 10.22
C VAL A 26 -9.72 -0.08 8.78
N HIS A 27 -8.82 0.68 8.18
CA HIS A 27 -8.87 1.11 6.79
C HIS A 27 -7.79 0.39 6.00
N LEU A 28 -8.19 -0.29 4.93
CA LEU A 28 -7.27 -0.99 4.04
C LEU A 28 -7.47 -0.52 2.61
N GLU A 29 -6.36 -0.21 1.94
CA GLU A 29 -6.31 0.02 0.51
C GLU A 29 -5.26 -0.89 -0.10
N TYR A 30 -5.65 -1.71 -1.08
CA TYR A 30 -4.77 -2.65 -1.73
C TYR A 30 -4.98 -2.72 -3.24
N TYR A 31 -3.86 -2.86 -3.96
CA TYR A 31 -3.91 -3.14 -5.39
C TYR A 31 -4.38 -4.58 -5.65
N ILE A 32 -3.75 -5.57 -5.02
CA ILE A 32 -4.14 -6.98 -5.15
C ILE A 32 -4.63 -7.50 -3.80
N VAL A 33 -5.86 -8.01 -3.83
CA VAL A 33 -6.44 -8.85 -2.78
C VAL A 33 -6.95 -10.11 -3.46
N GLU A 34 -6.43 -11.26 -3.09
CA GLU A 34 -6.80 -12.54 -3.67
C GLU A 34 -7.69 -13.36 -2.71
N PRO A 35 -8.65 -14.15 -3.23
CA PRO A 35 -9.47 -15.05 -2.42
C PRO A 35 -8.73 -16.37 -2.10
N ASP A 36 -7.45 -16.28 -1.73
CA ASP A 36 -6.55 -17.37 -1.34
C ASP A 36 -6.41 -17.47 0.19
N GLN A 37 -5.46 -18.24 0.71
CA GLN A 37 -5.30 -18.46 2.15
C GLN A 37 -4.99 -17.15 2.88
N THR A 38 -4.08 -16.33 2.34
CA THR A 38 -3.73 -15.02 2.89
C THR A 38 -4.93 -14.09 2.91
N GLY A 39 -5.63 -13.97 1.77
CA GLY A 39 -6.83 -13.13 1.70
C GLY A 39 -7.95 -13.61 2.60
N MET A 40 -8.13 -14.93 2.75
CA MET A 40 -9.09 -15.50 3.71
C MET A 40 -8.72 -15.16 5.16
N ALA A 41 -7.45 -15.31 5.54
CA ALA A 41 -7.00 -15.01 6.91
C ALA A 41 -7.23 -13.53 7.27
N ILE A 42 -6.89 -12.61 6.36
CA ILE A 42 -7.14 -11.18 6.54
C ILE A 42 -8.64 -10.89 6.61
N ARG A 43 -9.45 -11.45 5.70
CA ARG A 43 -10.92 -11.29 5.74
C ARG A 43 -11.52 -11.74 7.07
N GLU A 44 -11.11 -12.89 7.59
CA GLU A 44 -11.60 -13.39 8.88
C GLU A 44 -11.20 -12.48 10.05
N ALA A 45 -9.99 -11.91 10.03
CA ALA A 45 -9.57 -10.93 11.01
C ALA A 45 -10.43 -9.65 10.94
N LEU A 46 -10.74 -9.17 9.73
CA LEU A 46 -11.62 -8.03 9.50
C LEU A 46 -13.06 -8.30 9.96
N ILE A 47 -13.60 -9.48 9.70
CA ILE A 47 -14.93 -9.90 10.18
C ILE A 47 -14.96 -9.87 11.72
N LYS A 48 -13.95 -10.45 12.36
CA LYS A 48 -13.84 -10.42 13.83
C LYS A 48 -13.73 -9.00 14.38
N ALA A 49 -13.02 -8.11 13.71
CA ALA A 49 -12.93 -6.70 14.09
C ALA A 49 -14.30 -6.00 13.95
N ALA A 50 -14.99 -6.17 12.81
CA ALA A 50 -16.31 -5.62 12.57
C ALA A 50 -17.35 -6.13 13.60
N ALA A 51 -17.31 -7.42 13.94
CA ALA A 51 -18.19 -8.01 14.97
C ALA A 51 -17.95 -7.41 16.37
N ARG A 52 -16.78 -6.83 16.65
CA ARG A 52 -16.49 -6.08 17.88
C ARG A 52 -16.95 -4.61 17.82
N GLY A 53 -17.56 -4.17 16.70
CA GLY A 53 -17.98 -2.79 16.50
C GLY A 53 -16.91 -1.89 15.88
N VAL A 54 -15.76 -2.44 15.44
CA VAL A 54 -14.72 -1.70 14.75
C VAL A 54 -15.21 -1.36 13.33
N GLN A 55 -15.04 -0.13 12.90
CA GLN A 55 -15.42 0.30 11.55
C GLN A 55 -14.37 -0.17 10.52
N VAL A 56 -14.72 -1.16 9.74
CA VAL A 56 -13.84 -1.77 8.74
C VAL A 56 -14.17 -1.24 7.35
N ARG A 57 -13.16 -0.70 6.65
CA ARG A 57 -13.26 -0.25 5.25
C ARG A 57 -12.16 -0.87 4.40
N LEU A 58 -12.55 -1.57 3.37
CA LEU A 58 -11.66 -2.18 2.38
C LEU A 58 -11.85 -1.49 1.03
N LEU A 59 -10.81 -0.84 0.52
CA LEU A 59 -10.72 -0.32 -0.83
C LEU A 59 -9.78 -1.22 -1.64
N ALA A 60 -10.29 -1.87 -2.68
CA ALA A 60 -9.52 -2.73 -3.55
C ALA A 60 -9.49 -2.17 -4.98
N ASP A 61 -8.38 -2.30 -5.70
CA ASP A 61 -8.35 -1.99 -7.12
C ASP A 61 -9.17 -3.01 -7.90
N ALA A 62 -10.03 -2.55 -8.81
CA ALA A 62 -10.95 -3.43 -9.53
C ALA A 62 -10.25 -4.37 -10.52
N VAL A 63 -9.07 -4.01 -11.03
CA VAL A 63 -8.30 -4.86 -11.95
C VAL A 63 -7.34 -5.75 -11.19
N GLY A 64 -6.54 -5.16 -10.29
CA GLY A 64 -5.59 -5.91 -9.47
C GLY A 64 -6.27 -6.98 -8.62
N SER A 65 -7.50 -6.71 -8.17
CA SER A 65 -8.30 -7.61 -7.34
C SER A 65 -9.49 -8.22 -8.11
N ALA A 66 -9.34 -8.45 -9.42
CA ALA A 66 -10.43 -8.94 -10.28
C ALA A 66 -11.00 -10.31 -9.88
N ARG A 67 -10.25 -11.11 -9.12
CA ARG A 67 -10.71 -12.40 -8.59
C ARG A 67 -11.60 -12.28 -7.35
N LEU A 68 -11.63 -11.09 -6.69
CA LEU A 68 -12.58 -10.85 -5.61
C LEU A 68 -14.01 -10.86 -6.16
N ASN A 69 -14.81 -11.73 -5.58
CA ASN A 69 -16.22 -11.83 -5.94
C ASN A 69 -17.13 -11.55 -4.73
N TRP A 70 -18.41 -11.39 -5.01
CA TRP A 70 -19.38 -11.09 -3.97
C TRP A 70 -19.48 -12.17 -2.88
N ARG A 71 -19.25 -13.45 -3.21
CA ARG A 71 -19.27 -14.57 -2.26
C ARG A 71 -18.15 -14.46 -1.25
N PHE A 72 -16.97 -14.05 -1.69
CA PHE A 72 -15.84 -13.83 -0.82
C PHE A 72 -16.07 -12.62 0.10
N LEU A 73 -16.66 -11.54 -0.42
CA LEU A 73 -16.84 -10.28 0.32
C LEU A 73 -18.11 -10.24 1.17
N LYS A 74 -19.09 -11.10 0.87
CA LYS A 74 -20.38 -11.12 1.58
C LYS A 74 -20.23 -11.27 3.10
N PRO A 75 -19.44 -12.22 3.64
CA PRO A 75 -19.34 -12.35 5.10
C PRO A 75 -18.80 -11.10 5.79
N LEU A 76 -17.86 -10.38 5.17
CA LEU A 76 -17.36 -9.11 5.71
C LEU A 76 -18.45 -8.02 5.71
N ARG A 77 -19.22 -7.94 4.63
CA ARG A 77 -20.35 -6.98 4.54
C ARG A 77 -21.48 -7.31 5.53
N ASP A 78 -21.79 -8.58 5.68
CA ASP A 78 -22.80 -9.05 6.66
C ASP A 78 -22.38 -8.72 8.10
N ALA A 79 -21.08 -8.69 8.38
CA ALA A 79 -20.53 -8.27 9.67
C ALA A 79 -20.47 -6.73 9.85
N GLY A 80 -20.92 -5.95 8.86
CA GLY A 80 -20.92 -4.49 8.90
C GLY A 80 -19.69 -3.82 8.27
N GLY A 81 -18.78 -4.58 7.63
CA GLY A 81 -17.65 -4.03 6.90
C GLY A 81 -18.07 -3.38 5.58
N GLU A 82 -17.49 -2.23 5.27
CA GLU A 82 -17.68 -1.53 4.00
C GLU A 82 -16.61 -1.95 3.00
N VAL A 83 -17.02 -2.22 1.75
CA VAL A 83 -16.09 -2.59 0.66
C VAL A 83 -16.39 -1.74 -0.56
N ALA A 84 -15.37 -1.07 -1.06
CA ALA A 84 -15.40 -0.30 -2.29
C ALA A 84 -14.31 -0.77 -3.26
N PHE A 85 -14.52 -0.46 -4.55
CA PHE A 85 -13.55 -0.73 -5.60
C PHE A 85 -13.08 0.58 -6.24
N PHE A 86 -11.78 0.73 -6.36
CA PHE A 86 -11.18 1.82 -7.10
C PHE A 86 -11.33 1.53 -8.60
N HIS A 87 -11.92 2.48 -9.35
CA HIS A 87 -12.23 2.33 -10.77
C HIS A 87 -12.94 1.02 -11.14
N PRO A 88 -14.17 0.78 -10.63
CA PRO A 88 -14.95 -0.39 -11.00
C PRO A 88 -15.20 -0.40 -12.52
N PHE A 89 -15.19 -1.57 -13.14
CA PHE A 89 -15.53 -1.73 -14.54
C PHE A 89 -16.94 -1.21 -14.81
N ARG A 90 -17.06 -0.11 -15.57
CA ARG A 90 -18.32 0.37 -16.12
C ARG A 90 -18.21 0.28 -17.65
N LEU A 91 -19.13 -0.44 -18.30
CA LEU A 91 -19.18 -0.63 -19.76
C LEU A 91 -19.13 0.67 -20.58
N ALA A 92 -19.52 1.81 -20.00
CA ALA A 92 -19.59 3.10 -20.69
C ALA A 92 -18.26 3.90 -20.74
N THR A 93 -17.18 3.44 -20.04
CA THR A 93 -15.95 4.24 -19.90
C THR A 93 -14.67 3.47 -20.25
N LEU A 94 -14.72 2.60 -21.26
CA LEU A 94 -13.77 1.52 -21.50
C LEU A 94 -12.32 1.88 -21.91
N LYS A 95 -11.97 3.13 -22.24
CA LYS A 95 -10.62 3.39 -22.79
C LYS A 95 -9.66 4.26 -21.96
N PRO A 96 -10.04 5.34 -21.33
CA PRO A 96 -9.04 6.17 -20.62
C PRO A 96 -8.69 5.70 -19.19
N LEU A 97 -9.56 4.91 -18.54
CA LEU A 97 -9.39 4.56 -17.11
C LEU A 97 -8.63 3.26 -16.86
N LEU A 98 -8.29 2.49 -17.90
CA LEU A 98 -7.55 1.22 -17.75
C LEU A 98 -6.15 1.44 -17.18
N ASN A 99 -5.52 2.57 -17.44
CA ASN A 99 -4.19 2.92 -16.94
C ASN A 99 -4.21 3.67 -15.61
N LEU A 100 -5.38 4.16 -15.16
CA LEU A 100 -5.53 4.85 -13.90
C LEU A 100 -5.85 3.82 -12.80
N ARG A 101 -4.82 3.31 -12.12
CA ARG A 101 -4.95 2.29 -11.07
C ARG A 101 -4.34 2.77 -9.77
N THR A 102 -4.95 2.39 -8.65
CA THR A 102 -4.26 2.54 -7.39
C THR A 102 -3.28 1.37 -7.21
N HIS A 103 -1.99 1.67 -7.10
CA HIS A 103 -0.97 0.66 -6.79
C HIS A 103 -0.55 0.72 -5.32
N ARG A 104 -1.35 1.41 -4.50
CA ARG A 104 -1.10 1.61 -3.08
C ARG A 104 -1.37 0.33 -2.28
N LYS A 105 -0.64 0.15 -1.21
CA LYS A 105 -0.88 -0.85 -0.18
C LYS A 105 -0.76 -0.10 1.13
N ILE A 106 -1.90 0.29 1.66
CA ILE A 106 -2.00 1.13 2.86
C ILE A 106 -2.94 0.44 3.84
N VAL A 107 -2.53 0.36 5.10
CA VAL A 107 -3.45 0.04 6.19
C VAL A 107 -3.30 1.09 7.28
N VAL A 108 -4.41 1.56 7.80
CA VAL A 108 -4.44 2.44 8.96
C VAL A 108 -5.39 1.86 10.01
N ILE A 109 -4.90 1.73 11.21
CA ILE A 109 -5.62 1.19 12.35
C ILE A 109 -5.67 2.25 13.44
N ASP A 110 -6.90 2.67 13.78
CA ASP A 110 -7.20 3.64 14.84
C ASP A 110 -6.47 5.00 14.68
N GLY A 111 -5.99 5.32 13.46
CA GLY A 111 -5.14 6.49 13.21
C GLY A 111 -3.79 6.46 13.92
N ARG A 112 -3.39 5.33 14.51
CA ARG A 112 -2.21 5.16 15.38
C ARG A 112 -1.15 4.23 14.82
N VAL A 113 -1.58 3.18 14.13
CA VAL A 113 -0.71 2.20 13.49
C VAL A 113 -0.98 2.25 12.00
N GLY A 114 0.10 2.38 11.22
CA GLY A 114 0.05 2.41 9.77
C GLY A 114 0.93 1.34 9.15
N PHE A 115 0.54 0.86 7.97
CA PHE A 115 1.36 0.00 7.14
C PHE A 115 1.39 0.55 5.72
N ALA A 116 2.57 0.52 5.09
CA ALA A 116 2.73 0.83 3.67
C ALA A 116 3.95 0.12 3.09
N GLY A 117 3.89 -0.26 1.82
CA GLY A 117 5.01 -0.93 1.15
C GLY A 117 4.62 -1.65 -0.12
N GLY A 118 5.39 -2.69 -0.48
CA GLY A 118 5.21 -3.46 -1.70
C GLY A 118 4.32 -4.68 -1.59
N VAL A 119 4.11 -5.24 -0.37
CA VAL A 119 3.41 -6.50 -0.15
C VAL A 119 1.91 -6.36 -0.39
N ASN A 120 1.34 -7.18 -1.30
CA ASN A 120 -0.10 -7.31 -1.55
C ASN A 120 -0.71 -8.43 -0.67
N LEU A 121 -2.04 -8.56 -0.65
CA LEU A 121 -2.74 -9.61 0.10
C LEU A 121 -2.95 -10.86 -0.78
N THR A 122 -1.91 -11.68 -0.88
CA THR A 122 -1.91 -12.90 -1.70
C THR A 122 -0.86 -13.90 -1.21
N ASP A 123 -1.14 -15.19 -1.38
CA ASP A 123 -0.21 -16.30 -1.08
C ASP A 123 1.10 -16.20 -1.87
N GLN A 124 1.09 -15.51 -3.02
CA GLN A 124 2.29 -15.29 -3.84
C GLN A 124 3.37 -14.46 -3.12
N GLN A 125 3.03 -13.80 -2.04
CA GLN A 125 3.96 -13.01 -1.24
C GLN A 125 4.13 -13.56 0.19
N ASP A 126 3.68 -14.79 0.47
CA ASP A 126 3.89 -15.46 1.76
C ASP A 126 4.79 -16.70 1.58
N GLU A 127 6.03 -16.59 1.99
CA GLU A 127 7.03 -17.65 1.88
C GLU A 127 6.74 -18.87 2.78
N ARG A 128 5.81 -18.75 3.73
CA ARG A 128 5.29 -19.88 4.51
C ARG A 128 4.36 -20.76 3.69
N LEU A 129 3.71 -20.16 2.67
CA LEU A 129 2.75 -20.82 1.80
C LEU A 129 3.34 -21.22 0.45
N ARG A 130 4.35 -20.45 -0.03
CA ARG A 130 4.96 -20.67 -1.34
C ARG A 130 6.48 -20.54 -1.30
N SER A 131 7.18 -21.54 -1.79
CA SER A 131 8.64 -21.52 -1.91
C SER A 131 9.16 -20.54 -2.98
N ASP A 132 8.30 -20.16 -3.93
CA ASP A 132 8.56 -19.17 -5.00
C ASP A 132 7.93 -17.81 -4.71
N ALA A 133 7.61 -17.52 -3.44
CA ALA A 133 7.01 -16.25 -3.05
C ALA A 133 7.87 -15.04 -3.44
N PHE A 134 7.21 -13.99 -3.89
CA PHE A 134 7.88 -12.71 -4.15
C PHE A 134 8.32 -12.07 -2.83
N ARG A 135 9.61 -11.73 -2.76
CA ARG A 135 10.15 -10.98 -1.66
C ARG A 135 9.94 -9.48 -1.88
N ASP A 136 9.33 -8.82 -0.91
CA ASP A 136 9.12 -7.38 -0.94
C ASP A 136 9.20 -6.79 0.46
N LEU A 137 9.36 -5.48 0.54
CA LEU A 137 9.45 -4.75 1.80
C LEU A 137 8.13 -4.08 2.14
N HIS A 138 7.81 -4.10 3.43
CA HIS A 138 6.71 -3.35 4.00
C HIS A 138 7.17 -2.60 5.24
N LEU A 139 6.52 -1.51 5.55
CA LEU A 139 6.79 -0.71 6.75
C LEU A 139 5.58 -0.82 7.68
N ARG A 140 5.85 -1.00 8.96
CA ARG A 140 4.92 -0.76 10.05
C ARG A 140 5.35 0.51 10.77
N MET A 141 4.44 1.41 11.03
CA MET A 141 4.74 2.68 11.66
C MET A 141 3.74 3.05 12.74
N GLU A 142 4.21 3.81 13.69
CA GLU A 142 3.42 4.40 14.77
C GLU A 142 3.79 5.90 14.89
N GLY A 143 2.85 6.71 15.38
CA GLY A 143 3.02 8.15 15.56
C GLY A 143 2.43 8.97 14.41
N GLU A 144 2.75 10.25 14.37
CA GLU A 144 2.11 11.23 13.47
C GLU A 144 2.26 10.92 11.97
N ALA A 145 3.29 10.16 11.58
CA ALA A 145 3.45 9.70 10.20
C ALA A 145 2.23 8.93 9.67
N VAL A 146 1.47 8.25 10.57
CA VAL A 146 0.26 7.52 10.21
C VAL A 146 -0.83 8.45 9.66
N HIS A 147 -0.85 9.71 10.07
CA HIS A 147 -1.83 10.69 9.60
C HIS A 147 -1.72 10.95 8.08
N GLY A 148 -0.51 10.92 7.54
CA GLY A 148 -0.34 11.03 6.08
C GLY A 148 -0.96 9.87 5.33
N LEU A 149 -0.80 8.63 5.81
CA LEU A 149 -1.46 7.45 5.22
C LEU A 149 -2.98 7.54 5.36
N GLN A 150 -3.47 8.00 6.53
CA GLN A 150 -4.89 8.18 6.76
C GLN A 150 -5.50 9.20 5.80
N ALA A 151 -4.81 10.31 5.55
CA ALA A 151 -5.26 11.33 4.59
C ALA A 151 -5.38 10.76 3.17
N VAL A 152 -4.36 10.02 2.70
CA VAL A 152 -4.36 9.37 1.39
C VAL A 152 -5.52 8.38 1.27
N PHE A 153 -5.72 7.51 2.28
CA PHE A 153 -6.84 6.58 2.27
C PHE A 153 -8.20 7.29 2.19
N ILE A 154 -8.38 8.38 2.94
CA ILE A 154 -9.64 9.14 2.94
C ILE A 154 -9.92 9.71 1.55
N GLU A 155 -8.92 10.31 0.90
CA GLU A 155 -9.04 10.87 -0.44
C GLU A 155 -9.46 9.80 -1.45
N ASP A 156 -8.79 8.66 -1.45
CA ASP A 156 -9.09 7.55 -2.36
C ASP A 156 -10.44 6.90 -2.07
N TRP A 157 -10.80 6.75 -0.79
CA TRP A 157 -12.12 6.27 -0.39
C TRP A 157 -13.24 7.19 -0.85
N MET A 158 -13.09 8.50 -0.64
CA MET A 158 -14.07 9.51 -1.10
C MET A 158 -14.15 9.54 -2.63
N TYR A 159 -13.02 9.42 -3.30
CA TYR A 159 -12.98 9.31 -4.75
C TYR A 159 -13.76 8.09 -5.26
N ALA A 160 -13.52 6.92 -4.69
CA ALA A 160 -14.14 5.66 -5.11
C ALA A 160 -15.63 5.60 -4.78
N THR A 161 -16.04 6.07 -3.61
CA THR A 161 -17.41 5.94 -3.10
C THR A 161 -18.31 7.12 -3.42
N ARG A 162 -17.71 8.29 -3.72
CA ARG A 162 -18.41 9.58 -3.82
C ARG A 162 -19.12 10.01 -2.53
N LYS A 163 -18.67 9.48 -1.40
CA LYS A 163 -19.20 9.80 -0.08
C LYS A 163 -18.10 10.38 0.80
N PRO A 164 -18.37 11.46 1.54
CA PRO A 164 -17.38 11.99 2.49
C PRO A 164 -17.13 10.97 3.60
N LEU A 165 -15.87 10.85 4.00
CA LEU A 165 -15.46 10.08 5.17
C LEU A 165 -15.08 11.05 6.28
N ILE A 166 -16.10 11.45 7.07
CA ILE A 166 -15.94 12.37 8.20
C ILE A 166 -16.31 11.59 9.47
N GLN A 167 -15.33 11.42 10.36
CA GLN A 167 -15.50 10.65 11.57
C GLN A 167 -14.54 11.16 12.65
N HIS A 168 -14.95 11.10 13.91
CA HIS A 168 -14.05 11.36 15.03
C HIS A 168 -13.00 10.25 15.16
N GLY A 169 -11.79 10.62 15.62
CA GLY A 169 -10.72 9.67 15.90
C GLY A 169 -9.89 9.23 14.70
N LEU A 170 -10.13 9.77 13.49
CA LEU A 170 -9.30 9.48 12.32
C LEU A 170 -7.87 10.01 12.46
N PHE A 171 -7.72 11.14 13.15
CA PHE A 171 -6.45 11.81 13.40
C PHE A 171 -6.29 12.07 14.91
N PRO A 172 -6.00 11.03 15.73
CA PRO A 172 -5.81 11.21 17.16
C PRO A 172 -4.54 12.01 17.42
N THR A 173 -4.52 12.81 18.47
CA THR A 173 -3.29 13.45 18.94
C THR A 173 -2.30 12.37 19.34
N LEU A 174 -1.11 12.41 18.78
CA LEU A 174 -0.03 11.46 19.03
C LEU A 174 1.23 12.23 19.48
N PRO A 175 2.06 11.61 20.33
CA PRO A 175 3.34 12.24 20.66
C PRO A 175 4.24 12.29 19.42
N PRO A 176 5.06 13.35 19.26
CA PRO A 176 6.02 13.42 18.17
C PRO A 176 7.03 12.27 18.26
N GLY A 177 7.45 11.77 17.11
CA GLY A 177 8.51 10.77 17.00
C GLY A 177 9.88 11.40 16.77
N GLU A 178 10.93 10.59 16.89
CA GLU A 178 12.31 11.02 16.60
C GLU A 178 12.68 10.99 15.12
N LEU A 179 11.93 10.23 14.31
CA LEU A 179 12.17 10.07 12.89
C LEU A 179 11.27 11.01 12.08
N ALA A 180 11.90 11.80 11.21
CA ALA A 180 11.16 12.55 10.21
C ALA A 180 10.70 11.63 9.07
N ALA A 181 9.44 11.75 8.65
CA ALA A 181 8.88 11.03 7.52
C ALA A 181 8.08 12.00 6.65
N GLN A 182 8.14 11.79 5.33
CA GLN A 182 7.36 12.54 4.35
C GLN A 182 6.58 11.58 3.46
N TRP A 183 5.31 11.87 3.24
CA TRP A 183 4.47 11.17 2.30
C TRP A 183 4.33 11.96 1.00
N LEU A 184 4.61 11.29 -0.11
CA LEU A 184 4.46 11.84 -1.45
C LEU A 184 3.50 10.96 -2.24
N PRO A 185 2.18 11.18 -2.12
CA PRO A 185 1.23 10.47 -2.93
C PRO A 185 1.40 10.86 -4.39
N SER A 186 1.40 9.88 -5.28
CA SER A 186 1.48 10.08 -6.71
C SER A 186 0.59 9.09 -7.43
N GLY A 187 0.11 9.45 -8.60
CA GLY A 187 -0.71 8.63 -9.47
C GLY A 187 -0.45 8.99 -10.93
N PRO A 188 -0.94 8.18 -11.88
CA PRO A 188 -0.76 8.42 -13.32
C PRO A 188 -1.47 9.69 -13.81
N ASP A 189 -2.36 10.25 -13.01
CA ASP A 189 -3.07 11.52 -13.21
C ASP A 189 -2.34 12.73 -12.62
N ASN A 190 -1.27 12.50 -11.85
CA ASN A 190 -0.51 13.59 -11.24
C ASN A 190 0.48 14.19 -12.24
N ARG A 191 0.10 15.34 -12.79
CA ARG A 191 0.87 16.10 -13.80
C ARG A 191 2.33 16.37 -13.39
N TRP A 192 2.63 16.45 -12.10
CA TRP A 192 3.95 16.82 -11.58
C TRP A 192 4.86 15.61 -11.34
N GLU A 193 4.35 14.40 -11.41
CA GLU A 193 5.13 13.17 -11.18
C GLU A 193 6.06 13.24 -9.94
N PRO A 194 5.54 13.57 -8.75
CA PRO A 194 6.39 13.96 -7.62
C PRO A 194 7.35 12.85 -7.20
N ILE A 195 6.94 11.58 -7.20
CA ILE A 195 7.83 10.44 -6.85
C ILE A 195 8.97 10.33 -7.85
N HIS A 196 8.69 10.44 -9.16
CA HIS A 196 9.72 10.37 -10.19
C HIS A 196 10.75 11.49 -10.03
N ARG A 197 10.30 12.72 -9.77
CA ARG A 197 11.20 13.87 -9.53
C ARG A 197 12.08 13.68 -8.30
N VAL A 198 11.48 13.23 -7.19
CA VAL A 198 12.24 12.97 -5.96
C VAL A 198 13.27 11.85 -6.16
N LEU A 199 12.93 10.77 -6.89
CA LEU A 199 13.88 9.71 -7.20
C LEU A 199 15.04 10.20 -8.07
N VAL A 200 14.76 10.98 -9.13
CA VAL A 200 15.81 11.57 -9.97
C VAL A 200 16.69 12.50 -9.16
N GLN A 201 16.11 13.34 -8.30
CA GLN A 201 16.88 14.23 -7.43
C GLN A 201 17.74 13.45 -6.44
N ALA A 202 17.21 12.42 -5.79
CA ALA A 202 17.97 11.57 -4.87
C ALA A 202 19.17 10.89 -5.57
N ILE A 203 19.03 10.49 -6.85
CA ILE A 203 20.14 9.94 -7.65
C ILE A 203 21.22 11.02 -7.88
N HIS A 204 20.81 12.26 -8.15
CA HIS A 204 21.76 13.37 -8.34
C HIS A 204 22.49 13.73 -7.03
N ASP A 205 21.80 13.69 -5.90
CA ASP A 205 22.35 14.04 -4.58
C ASP A 205 23.21 12.94 -3.96
N ALA A 206 23.17 11.73 -4.52
CA ALA A 206 23.99 10.62 -4.04
C ALA A 206 25.46 10.97 -4.09
N SER A 207 26.17 10.81 -2.96
CA SER A 207 27.57 11.16 -2.79
C SER A 207 28.52 9.97 -2.59
N GLN A 208 28.00 8.80 -2.21
CA GLN A 208 28.82 7.61 -1.92
C GLN A 208 28.33 6.37 -2.65
N ARG A 209 27.06 6.02 -2.49
CA ARG A 209 26.49 4.79 -3.04
C ARG A 209 25.03 4.97 -3.41
N LEU A 210 24.62 4.24 -4.45
CA LEU A 210 23.26 4.20 -4.95
C LEU A 210 22.91 2.77 -5.31
N TRP A 211 22.09 2.12 -4.50
CA TRP A 211 21.67 0.74 -4.70
C TRP A 211 20.19 0.68 -5.00
N LEU A 212 19.86 0.10 -6.14
CA LEU A 212 18.50 -0.04 -6.63
C LEU A 212 18.12 -1.51 -6.73
N VAL A 213 16.98 -1.87 -6.16
CA VAL A 213 16.36 -3.18 -6.30
C VAL A 213 15.00 -2.98 -6.92
N THR A 214 14.75 -3.56 -8.09
CA THR A 214 13.46 -3.43 -8.77
C THR A 214 13.18 -4.64 -9.65
N PRO A 215 11.95 -5.18 -9.64
CA PRO A 215 11.56 -6.23 -10.57
C PRO A 215 11.32 -5.70 -12.00
N TYR A 216 11.13 -4.37 -12.15
CA TYR A 216 10.81 -3.73 -13.43
C TYR A 216 11.74 -2.55 -13.69
N PHE A 217 12.91 -2.83 -14.27
CA PHE A 217 13.85 -1.78 -14.63
C PHE A 217 13.53 -1.19 -16.01
N VAL A 218 12.60 -0.23 -16.04
CA VAL A 218 12.23 0.54 -17.23
C VAL A 218 12.44 2.03 -16.93
N PRO A 219 13.69 2.50 -16.86
CA PRO A 219 13.99 3.87 -16.47
C PRO A 219 13.56 4.84 -17.59
N THR A 220 13.05 5.98 -17.19
CA THR A 220 12.88 7.13 -18.07
C THR A 220 14.25 7.64 -18.54
N GLU A 221 14.30 8.47 -19.58
CA GLU A 221 15.53 9.07 -20.04
C GLU A 221 16.24 9.87 -18.94
N ALA A 222 15.47 10.65 -18.17
CA ALA A 222 15.98 11.42 -17.04
C ALA A 222 16.62 10.53 -15.95
N ALA A 223 15.94 9.43 -15.58
CA ALA A 223 16.47 8.50 -14.59
C ALA A 223 17.73 7.77 -15.10
N ARG A 224 17.74 7.36 -16.38
CA ARG A 224 18.90 6.71 -17.00
C ARG A 224 20.10 7.66 -17.04
N PHE A 225 19.89 8.92 -17.45
CA PHE A 225 20.94 9.93 -17.47
C PHE A 225 21.48 10.20 -16.06
N ALA A 226 20.61 10.34 -15.06
CA ALA A 226 21.01 10.55 -13.67
C ALA A 226 21.86 9.37 -13.14
N LEU A 227 21.45 8.11 -13.39
CA LEU A 227 22.18 6.90 -12.98
C LEU A 227 23.57 6.81 -13.62
N THR A 228 23.66 7.04 -14.93
CA THR A 228 24.95 7.00 -15.63
C THR A 228 25.86 8.15 -15.18
N SER A 229 25.32 9.33 -14.95
CA SER A 229 26.07 10.47 -14.42
C SER A 229 26.59 10.20 -13.00
N ALA A 230 25.78 9.55 -12.14
CA ALA A 230 26.23 9.15 -10.80
C ALA A 230 27.42 8.16 -10.89
N ALA A 231 27.32 7.14 -11.74
CA ALA A 231 28.41 6.18 -11.96
C ALA A 231 29.69 6.86 -12.49
N LEU A 232 29.58 7.78 -13.44
CA LEU A 232 30.70 8.56 -13.98
C LEU A 232 31.37 9.48 -12.94
N ARG A 233 30.62 9.93 -11.93
CA ARG A 233 31.14 10.67 -10.77
C ARG A 233 31.87 9.78 -9.76
N GLY A 234 31.93 8.46 -9.97
CA GLY A 234 32.57 7.52 -9.06
C GLY A 234 31.68 7.02 -7.91
N ILE A 235 30.38 7.25 -7.97
CA ILE A 235 29.43 6.71 -7.00
C ILE A 235 29.30 5.19 -7.18
N ASP A 236 29.29 4.41 -6.08
CA ASP A 236 29.04 2.96 -6.14
C ASP A 236 27.57 2.69 -6.52
N VAL A 237 27.31 2.59 -7.82
CA VAL A 237 25.96 2.33 -8.36
C VAL A 237 25.76 0.83 -8.55
N ARG A 238 24.78 0.26 -7.87
CA ARG A 238 24.41 -1.17 -8.00
C ARG A 238 22.93 -1.31 -8.34
N LEU A 239 22.66 -2.19 -9.31
CA LEU A 239 21.31 -2.48 -9.76
C LEU A 239 21.06 -3.99 -9.62
N LEU A 240 20.04 -4.35 -8.84
CA LEU A 240 19.57 -5.72 -8.72
C LEU A 240 18.23 -5.85 -9.44
N VAL A 241 18.20 -6.70 -10.46
CA VAL A 241 17.01 -7.01 -11.26
C VAL A 241 16.83 -8.52 -11.36
N PRO A 242 15.59 -9.02 -11.62
CA PRO A 242 15.38 -10.44 -11.81
C PRO A 242 16.22 -11.00 -12.97
N ARG A 243 16.67 -12.22 -12.81
CA ARG A 243 17.27 -12.99 -13.90
C ARG A 243 16.13 -13.42 -14.83
N ARG A 244 16.33 -13.25 -16.15
CA ARG A 244 15.44 -13.80 -17.17
C ARG A 244 15.45 -15.33 -17.16
#